data_891c8211a0c15d3ba9e1f1dc4f7739ac
#
_entry.id   891c8211a0c15d3ba9e1f1dc4f7739ac
#
_cell.length_a   1.000
_cell.length_b   1.000
_cell.length_c   1.000
_cell.angle_alpha   90.00
_cell.angle_beta   90.00
_cell.angle_gamma   90.00
#
_symmetry.space_group_name_H-M   'P 1'
#
loop_
_entity.id
_entity.type
_entity.pdbx_description
1 polymer ?
#
loop_
_entity_poly.entity_id
_entity_poly.type
_entity_poly.pdbx_seq_one_letter_code
_entity_poly.pdbx_strand_id
1 'polypeptide(L)'
;MPEYLIYFNQQWVGDHTAEWFRSRGPLGMAVVQEMKAAGVYVFAGGLEEEDGPVYHADPTSGTTVISDGPYVETKEWLGGFALVEVPDDETAKMWAGKVAEACGWPHEVRKFKPQPPPPAR
;
A
#
# COMPACT_ATOMS: atom_id res chain seq x y z
N MET A 1 -12.82 -12.51 -8.04
CA MET A 1 -13.21 -11.19 -7.51
C MET A 1 -12.11 -10.19 -7.83
N PRO A 2 -12.46 -8.92 -8.04
CA PRO A 2 -11.43 -7.92 -8.30
C PRO A 2 -10.53 -7.67 -7.09
N GLU A 3 -9.33 -7.21 -7.38
CA GLU A 3 -8.35 -6.85 -6.37
C GLU A 3 -8.25 -5.33 -6.29
N TYR A 4 -8.04 -4.84 -5.08
CA TYR A 4 -7.93 -3.40 -4.81
C TYR A 4 -6.70 -3.13 -3.98
N LEU A 5 -6.06 -1.99 -4.27
CA LEU A 5 -4.92 -1.49 -3.50
C LEU A 5 -5.42 -0.36 -2.60
N ILE A 6 -5.28 -0.55 -1.30
CA ILE A 6 -5.53 0.47 -0.29
C ILE A 6 -4.16 0.96 0.14
N TYR A 7 -3.87 2.24 -0.06
CA TYR A 7 -2.50 2.73 0.12
C TYR A 7 -2.46 4.13 0.69
N PHE A 8 -1.29 4.51 1.16
CA PHE A 8 -1.01 5.88 1.57
C PHE A 8 0.37 6.31 1.10
N ASN A 9 0.53 7.60 0.90
CA ASN A 9 1.84 8.20 0.67
C ASN A 9 2.40 8.69 2.01
N GLN A 10 3.72 8.63 2.17
CA GLN A 10 4.37 9.00 3.41
C GLN A 10 4.01 10.43 3.84
N GLN A 11 3.83 11.34 2.89
CA GLN A 11 3.47 12.72 3.14
C GLN A 11 2.11 12.90 3.82
N TRP A 12 1.23 11.90 3.73
CA TRP A 12 -0.11 11.95 4.32
C TRP A 12 -0.14 11.59 5.80
N VAL A 13 0.96 11.04 6.31
CA VAL A 13 1.02 10.52 7.69
C VAL A 13 0.93 11.63 8.73
N GLY A 14 1.59 12.76 8.48
CA GLY A 14 1.64 13.87 9.41
C GLY A 14 2.67 13.67 10.52
N ASP A 15 2.75 14.65 11.40
CA ASP A 15 3.70 14.63 12.52
C ASP A 15 3.03 14.08 13.77
N HIS A 16 3.61 13.03 14.32
CA HIS A 16 3.11 12.39 15.52
C HIS A 16 4.27 11.94 16.40
N THR A 17 4.00 11.75 17.68
CA THR A 17 5.02 11.23 18.61
C THR A 17 5.29 9.74 18.34
N ALA A 18 6.46 9.27 18.77
CA ALA A 18 6.78 7.85 18.69
C ALA A 18 5.76 6.99 19.47
N GLU A 19 5.30 7.49 20.60
CA GLU A 19 4.27 6.81 21.39
C GLU A 19 2.96 6.66 20.60
N TRP A 20 2.56 7.72 19.90
CA TRP A 20 1.35 7.69 19.08
C TRP A 20 1.49 6.61 17.99
N PHE A 21 2.63 6.57 17.28
CA PHE A 21 2.87 5.55 16.26
C PHE A 21 2.80 4.14 16.85
N ARG A 22 3.40 3.91 18.00
CA ARG A 22 3.35 2.61 18.66
C ARG A 22 1.92 2.19 19.01
N SER A 23 1.05 3.16 19.32
CA SER A 23 -0.36 2.88 19.61
C SER A 23 -1.14 2.37 18.42
N ARG A 24 -0.66 2.67 17.20
CA ARG A 24 -1.35 2.27 15.97
C ARG A 24 -1.10 0.83 15.55
N GLY A 25 0.05 0.27 15.90
CA GLY A 25 0.41 -1.09 15.51
C GLY A 25 -0.66 -2.15 15.83
N PRO A 26 -1.11 -2.26 17.08
CA PRO A 26 -2.16 -3.22 17.42
C PRO A 26 -3.47 -2.99 16.66
N LEU A 27 -3.83 -1.73 16.39
CA LEU A 27 -5.04 -1.39 15.66
C LEU A 27 -4.95 -1.84 14.19
N GLY A 28 -3.81 -1.59 13.56
CA GLY A 28 -3.56 -2.05 12.20
C GLY A 28 -3.58 -3.56 12.10
N MET A 29 -2.94 -4.24 13.05
CA MET A 29 -2.95 -5.70 13.08
C MET A 29 -4.35 -6.26 13.27
N ALA A 30 -5.19 -5.60 14.06
CA ALA A 30 -6.57 -6.02 14.25
C ALA A 30 -7.36 -5.99 12.94
N VAL A 31 -7.18 -4.95 12.13
CA VAL A 31 -7.83 -4.86 10.82
C VAL A 31 -7.34 -5.96 9.88
N VAL A 32 -6.03 -6.25 9.88
CA VAL A 32 -5.48 -7.35 9.09
C VAL A 32 -6.11 -8.69 9.50
N GLN A 33 -6.30 -8.92 10.79
CA GLN A 33 -6.96 -10.13 11.25
C GLN A 33 -8.43 -10.19 10.81
N GLU A 34 -9.13 -9.06 10.83
CA GLU A 34 -10.50 -8.99 10.29
C GLU A 34 -10.54 -9.33 8.80
N MET A 35 -9.58 -8.81 8.02
CA MET A 35 -9.46 -9.12 6.59
C MET A 35 -9.24 -10.61 6.36
N LYS A 36 -8.37 -11.22 7.15
CA LYS A 36 -8.08 -12.65 7.05
C LYS A 36 -9.32 -13.48 7.40
N ALA A 37 -10.03 -13.10 8.46
CA ALA A 37 -11.25 -13.78 8.87
C ALA A 37 -12.36 -13.65 7.81
N ALA A 38 -12.41 -12.52 7.12
CA ALA A 38 -13.39 -12.30 6.04
C ALA A 38 -12.98 -12.95 4.70
N GLY A 39 -11.76 -13.48 4.61
CA GLY A 39 -11.27 -14.13 3.39
C GLY A 39 -10.90 -13.15 2.28
N VAL A 40 -10.65 -11.88 2.59
CA VAL A 40 -10.35 -10.85 1.59
C VAL A 40 -8.87 -10.45 1.56
N TYR A 41 -8.10 -10.86 2.54
CA TYR A 41 -6.69 -10.47 2.67
C TYR A 41 -5.82 -11.13 1.61
N VAL A 42 -5.00 -10.34 0.91
CA VAL A 42 -3.95 -10.85 0.03
C VAL A 42 -2.58 -10.55 0.63
N PHE A 43 -2.33 -9.28 0.92
CA PHE A 43 -1.07 -8.84 1.54
C PHE A 43 -1.26 -7.46 2.15
N ALA A 44 -0.50 -7.15 3.19
CA ALA A 44 -0.43 -5.80 3.74
C ALA A 44 0.94 -5.57 4.35
N GLY A 45 1.44 -4.36 4.20
CA GLY A 45 2.73 -4.00 4.80
C GLY A 45 3.08 -2.56 4.57
N GLY A 46 3.93 -2.04 5.44
CA GLY A 46 4.56 -0.74 5.27
C GLY A 46 5.87 -0.89 4.52
N LEU A 47 6.24 0.15 3.81
CA LEU A 47 7.55 0.25 3.19
C LEU A 47 8.49 0.97 4.15
N GLU A 48 9.79 0.73 3.99
CA GLU A 48 10.78 1.49 4.73
C GLU A 48 10.66 2.97 4.38
N GLU A 49 11.01 3.82 5.32
CA GLU A 49 10.93 5.25 5.14
C GLU A 49 11.87 5.75 4.03
N GLU A 50 11.67 6.98 3.59
CA GLU A 50 12.38 7.54 2.44
C GLU A 50 13.91 7.60 2.60
N ASP A 51 14.41 7.54 3.82
CA ASP A 51 15.86 7.44 4.09
C ASP A 51 16.39 6.00 4.02
N GLY A 52 15.52 5.04 3.84
CA GLY A 52 15.90 3.65 3.60
C GLY A 52 16.47 3.45 2.20
N PRO A 53 17.00 2.27 1.90
CA PRO A 53 17.57 2.01 0.58
C PRO A 53 16.49 2.03 -0.51
N VAL A 54 16.68 2.87 -1.51
CA VAL A 54 15.83 2.96 -2.69
C VAL A 54 16.71 2.88 -3.93
N TYR A 55 16.27 2.15 -4.92
CA TYR A 55 17.02 1.99 -6.17
C TYR A 55 16.15 2.40 -7.34
N HIS A 56 16.78 2.99 -8.35
CA HIS A 56 16.09 3.43 -9.56
C HIS A 56 16.65 2.65 -10.75
N ALA A 57 15.75 2.07 -11.55
CA ALA A 57 16.12 1.34 -12.76
C ALA A 57 15.54 2.07 -13.97
N ASP A 58 16.41 2.47 -14.90
CA ASP A 58 16.00 3.26 -16.06
C ASP A 58 16.55 2.64 -17.35
N PRO A 59 15.69 2.14 -18.26
CA PRO A 59 16.10 1.57 -19.53
C PRO A 59 16.08 2.57 -20.71
N THR A 60 15.74 3.84 -20.47
CA THR A 60 15.41 4.78 -21.56
C THR A 60 16.58 5.21 -22.41
N SER A 61 17.82 5.02 -21.94
CA SER A 61 19.02 5.32 -22.71
C SER A 61 19.43 4.19 -23.69
N GLY A 62 18.65 3.10 -23.74
CA GLY A 62 18.98 1.93 -24.54
C GLY A 62 19.70 0.83 -23.76
N THR A 63 20.20 1.15 -22.58
CA THR A 63 20.80 0.20 -21.62
C THR A 63 20.16 0.47 -20.28
N THR A 64 19.77 -0.58 -19.56
CA THR A 64 19.20 -0.41 -18.22
C THR A 64 20.28 0.03 -17.25
N VAL A 65 20.07 1.19 -16.62
CA VAL A 65 20.95 1.74 -15.60
C VAL A 65 20.26 1.61 -14.25
N ILE A 66 20.94 1.00 -13.29
CA ILE A 66 20.46 0.93 -11.89
C ILE A 66 21.25 1.95 -11.10
N SER A 67 20.57 2.83 -10.40
CA SER A 67 21.20 3.84 -9.56
C SER A 67 20.59 3.85 -8.18
N ASP A 68 21.34 4.35 -7.21
CA ASP A 68 20.86 4.53 -5.85
C ASP A 68 19.96 5.75 -5.77
N GLY A 69 18.96 5.66 -4.92
CA GLY A 69 18.01 6.74 -4.70
C GLY A 69 16.79 6.66 -5.61
N PRO A 70 15.77 7.47 -5.32
CA PRO A 70 14.54 7.50 -6.11
C PRO A 70 14.74 8.23 -7.44
N TYR A 71 13.73 8.12 -8.29
CA TYR A 71 13.66 8.96 -9.48
C TYR A 71 13.69 10.43 -9.06
N VAL A 72 14.54 11.24 -9.70
CA VAL A 72 14.83 12.62 -9.27
C VAL A 72 13.59 13.53 -9.22
N GLU A 73 12.55 13.20 -9.96
CA GLU A 73 11.31 13.97 -10.00
C GLU A 73 10.24 13.45 -9.04
N THR A 74 10.58 12.47 -8.21
CA THR A 74 9.64 11.91 -7.24
C THR A 74 9.19 12.98 -6.26
N LYS A 75 7.87 13.20 -6.19
CA LYS A 75 7.26 14.17 -5.28
C LYS A 75 6.42 13.50 -4.22
N GLU A 76 6.05 12.25 -4.43
CA GLU A 76 5.24 11.47 -3.52
C GLU A 76 5.92 10.14 -3.25
N TRP A 77 5.85 9.70 -2.00
CA TRP A 77 6.48 8.47 -1.55
C TRP A 77 5.41 7.50 -1.09
N LEU A 78 5.34 6.36 -1.73
CA LEU A 78 4.46 5.30 -1.25
C LEU A 78 4.93 4.85 0.13
N GLY A 79 4.04 4.92 1.11
CA GLY A 79 4.39 4.57 2.49
C GLY A 79 4.03 3.15 2.88
N GLY A 80 2.96 2.62 2.30
CA GLY A 80 2.52 1.27 2.57
C GLY A 80 1.19 0.98 1.93
N PHE A 81 0.76 -0.27 1.97
CA PHE A 81 -0.51 -0.64 1.34
C PHE A 81 -1.08 -1.93 1.92
N ALA A 82 -2.37 -2.13 1.66
CA ALA A 82 -3.05 -3.40 1.83
C ALA A 82 -3.67 -3.79 0.48
N LEU A 83 -3.47 -5.03 0.09
CA LEU A 83 -4.06 -5.59 -1.12
C LEU A 83 -5.18 -6.53 -0.70
N VAL A 84 -6.39 -6.25 -1.17
CA VAL A 84 -7.57 -7.04 -0.82
C VAL A 84 -8.30 -7.50 -2.07
N GLU A 85 -8.99 -8.63 -1.96
CA GLU A 85 -9.82 -9.19 -3.00
C GLU A 85 -11.27 -9.15 -2.51
N VAL A 86 -12.10 -8.30 -3.10
CA VAL A 86 -13.48 -8.05 -2.66
C VAL A 86 -14.40 -7.94 -3.88
N PRO A 87 -15.70 -8.18 -3.70
CA PRO A 87 -16.63 -8.26 -4.84
C PRO A 87 -16.93 -6.94 -5.55
N ASP A 88 -16.84 -5.80 -4.84
CA ASP A 88 -17.28 -4.52 -5.40
C ASP A 88 -16.58 -3.33 -4.74
N ASP A 89 -16.80 -2.16 -5.34
CA ASP A 89 -16.20 -0.91 -4.89
C ASP A 89 -16.66 -0.52 -3.47
N GLU A 90 -17.92 -0.77 -3.15
CA GLU A 90 -18.44 -0.39 -1.82
C GLU A 90 -17.77 -1.19 -0.70
N THR A 91 -17.52 -2.47 -0.93
CA THR A 91 -16.79 -3.30 0.02
C THR A 91 -15.34 -2.82 0.14
N ALA A 92 -14.71 -2.44 -0.99
CA ALA A 92 -13.35 -1.90 -0.97
C ALA A 92 -13.28 -0.60 -0.17
N LYS A 93 -14.27 0.28 -0.34
CA LYS A 93 -14.34 1.54 0.42
C LYS A 93 -14.48 1.28 1.92
N MET A 94 -15.27 0.30 2.30
CA MET A 94 -15.45 -0.07 3.70
C MET A 94 -14.11 -0.50 4.32
N TRP A 95 -13.35 -1.35 3.63
CA TRP A 95 -12.06 -1.79 4.13
C TRP A 95 -11.04 -0.66 4.15
N ALA A 96 -11.05 0.21 3.12
CA ALA A 96 -10.18 1.39 3.10
C ALA A 96 -10.44 2.29 4.31
N GLY A 97 -11.71 2.49 4.66
CA GLY A 97 -12.08 3.25 5.85
C GLY A 97 -11.56 2.64 7.14
N LYS A 98 -11.67 1.32 7.28
CA LYS A 98 -11.16 0.61 8.45
C LYS A 98 -9.64 0.74 8.57
N VAL A 99 -8.92 0.60 7.46
CA VAL A 99 -7.46 0.73 7.44
C VAL A 99 -7.05 2.17 7.80
N ALA A 100 -7.69 3.16 7.19
CA ALA A 100 -7.37 4.56 7.45
C ALA A 100 -7.63 4.93 8.92
N GLU A 101 -8.73 4.49 9.48
CA GLU A 101 -9.08 4.73 10.88
C GLU A 101 -8.06 4.07 11.82
N ALA A 102 -7.66 2.84 11.54
CA ALA A 102 -6.69 2.13 12.37
C ALA A 102 -5.30 2.75 12.31
N CYS A 103 -4.84 3.14 11.11
CA CYS A 103 -3.56 3.80 10.94
C CYS A 103 -3.57 5.22 11.49
N GLY A 104 -4.64 5.95 11.27
CA GLY A 104 -4.80 7.32 11.76
C GLY A 104 -4.41 8.40 10.76
N TRP A 105 -4.31 8.07 9.46
CA TRP A 105 -4.05 9.04 8.39
C TRP A 105 -4.79 8.67 7.12
N PRO A 106 -4.91 9.61 6.16
CA PRO A 106 -5.66 9.36 4.93
C PRO A 106 -5.11 8.21 4.10
N HIS A 107 -6.00 7.49 3.48
CA HIS A 107 -5.69 6.42 2.52
C HIS A 107 -6.52 6.62 1.27
N GLU A 108 -6.04 6.06 0.17
CA GLU A 108 -6.78 5.96 -1.08
C GLU A 108 -6.96 4.50 -1.43
N VAL A 109 -7.98 4.20 -2.23
CA VAL A 109 -8.22 2.84 -2.72
C VAL A 109 -8.38 2.89 -4.23
N ARG A 110 -7.66 2.00 -4.92
CA ARG A 110 -7.71 1.89 -6.38
C ARG A 110 -7.91 0.44 -6.78
N LYS A 111 -8.73 0.23 -7.79
CA LYS A 111 -8.98 -1.09 -8.34
C LYS A 111 -7.88 -1.47 -9.32
N PHE A 112 -7.37 -2.67 -9.22
CA PHE A 112 -6.47 -3.19 -10.23
C PHE A 112 -7.21 -3.49 -11.52
N LYS A 113 -6.54 -3.36 -12.65
CA LYS A 113 -7.06 -3.87 -13.91
C LYS A 113 -7.22 -5.39 -13.78
N PRO A 114 -8.24 -5.98 -14.45
CA PRO A 114 -8.38 -7.42 -14.43
C PRO A 114 -7.08 -8.08 -14.90
N GLN A 115 -6.66 -9.12 -14.17
CA GLN A 115 -5.48 -9.87 -14.57
C GLN A 115 -5.81 -10.74 -15.79
N PRO A 116 -4.89 -10.84 -16.76
CA PRO A 116 -5.11 -11.74 -17.88
C PRO A 116 -5.11 -13.19 -17.39
N PRO A 117 -5.87 -14.09 -18.05
CA PRO A 117 -5.82 -15.49 -17.67
C PRO A 117 -4.42 -16.05 -17.89
N PRO A 118 -4.01 -17.07 -17.12
CA PRO A 118 -2.71 -17.70 -17.36
C PRO A 118 -2.64 -18.29 -18.77
N PRO A 119 -1.43 -18.32 -19.37
CA PRO A 119 -1.29 -18.89 -20.71
C PRO A 119 -1.76 -20.34 -20.74
N ALA A 120 -2.39 -20.73 -21.87
CA ALA A 120 -2.78 -22.12 -22.08
C ALA A 120 -1.52 -22.99 -22.21
N ARG A 121 -1.60 -24.20 -21.68
CA ARG A 121 -0.51 -25.19 -21.76
C ARG A 121 -0.66 -26.05 -23.01
#